data_382a85a925e230ffec33b2a043909291
#
_entry.id   382a85a925e230ffec33b2a043909291
#
_cell.length_a   1.000
_cell.length_b   1.000
_cell.length_c   1.000
_cell.angle_alpha   90.00
_cell.angle_beta   90.00
_cell.angle_gamma   90.00
#
_symmetry.space_group_name_H-M   'P 1'
#
loop_
_entity.id
_entity.type
_entity.pdbx_description
1 polymer ?
#
loop_
_entity_poly.entity_id
_entity_poly.type
_entity_poly.pdbx_seq_one_letter_code
_entity_poly.pdbx_strand_id
1 'polypeptide(L)'
;MKLVIDVRLINASGIGTYLKNIIPGILHAFDEVTVLGNTAEIKLFDWSKNVEIIEFNAAIYSIKEQIQYPFVVPKCDILWCPHFNVPIFSVKANKIVTTIHDVYHLSNNASISYIKKNYAKVLFQNAVRKSKMIFTVSEFSKSEILKYTNANSEKLKIVYCGVDKLFFRNTKFSSDLKLPQNYILYVGNIKPHKNLMILLKAYVSLPEEFKSKYQLVFVGKKEGFLTEDNQIQDFIISNNLQKHITFTGYIEDCEIPKIYHEARLFVFPSLYEGFGLPILEALASQTKVISSNAASLPEVGGEAVLYFDPNNYLELAEIIKNNIEDSPKNEFLLAQGEKQLEKFTWEKSIEEHLKAFKKLE
;
A
#
# COMPACT_ATOMS: atom_id res chain seq x y z
N MET A 1 -22.19 -20.10 -5.53
CA MET A 1 -22.54 -18.69 -5.21
C MET A 1 -22.13 -17.75 -6.35
N LYS A 2 -22.90 -16.68 -6.56
CA LYS A 2 -22.58 -15.60 -7.52
C LYS A 2 -21.88 -14.45 -6.78
N LEU A 3 -20.67 -14.09 -7.24
CA LEU A 3 -19.85 -13.01 -6.69
C LEU A 3 -19.81 -11.82 -7.66
N VAL A 4 -20.04 -10.63 -7.14
CA VAL A 4 -19.76 -9.37 -7.86
C VAL A 4 -18.61 -8.64 -7.15
N ILE A 5 -17.61 -8.17 -7.89
CA ILE A 5 -16.45 -7.47 -7.35
C ILE A 5 -16.32 -6.09 -8.00
N ASP A 6 -16.19 -5.04 -7.20
CA ASP A 6 -15.85 -3.71 -7.71
C ASP A 6 -14.32 -3.58 -7.88
N VAL A 7 -13.86 -3.62 -9.14
CA VAL A 7 -12.42 -3.60 -9.46
C VAL A 7 -11.93 -2.27 -10.01
N ARG A 8 -12.68 -1.18 -9.87
CA ARG A 8 -12.30 0.15 -10.39
C ARG A 8 -10.99 0.70 -9.84
N LEU A 9 -10.50 0.16 -8.73
CA LEU A 9 -9.20 0.52 -8.14
C LEU A 9 -8.08 -0.45 -8.52
N ILE A 10 -8.25 -1.30 -9.53
CA ILE A 10 -7.27 -2.32 -9.92
C ILE A 10 -5.91 -1.74 -10.36
N ASN A 11 -5.90 -0.50 -10.86
CA ASN A 11 -4.69 0.24 -11.22
C ASN A 11 -4.26 1.29 -10.17
N ALA A 12 -4.94 1.35 -9.02
CA ALA A 12 -4.49 2.16 -7.89
C ALA A 12 -3.35 1.45 -7.15
N SER A 13 -2.34 2.19 -6.67
CA SER A 13 -1.11 1.66 -6.05
C SER A 13 -1.33 0.42 -5.13
N GLY A 14 -1.29 0.54 -3.82
CA GLY A 14 -1.42 -0.61 -2.91
C GLY A 14 -2.73 -1.41 -3.02
N ILE A 15 -3.89 -0.75 -3.25
CA ILE A 15 -5.18 -1.42 -3.46
C ILE A 15 -5.16 -2.23 -4.76
N GLY A 16 -4.56 -1.67 -5.81
CA GLY A 16 -4.41 -2.39 -7.08
C GLY A 16 -3.52 -3.62 -6.94
N THR A 17 -2.40 -3.51 -6.23
CA THR A 17 -1.53 -4.66 -5.93
C THR A 17 -2.31 -5.75 -5.17
N TYR A 18 -3.10 -5.38 -4.17
CA TYR A 18 -3.96 -6.31 -3.46
C TYR A 18 -4.95 -7.01 -4.40
N LEU A 19 -5.68 -6.27 -5.24
CA LEU A 19 -6.67 -6.83 -6.17
C LEU A 19 -6.04 -7.76 -7.22
N LYS A 20 -4.93 -7.34 -7.82
CA LYS A 20 -4.20 -8.11 -8.83
C LYS A 20 -3.77 -9.48 -8.32
N ASN A 21 -3.44 -9.59 -7.03
CA ASN A 21 -3.00 -10.83 -6.42
C ASN A 21 -4.13 -11.68 -5.83
N ILE A 22 -5.19 -11.07 -5.28
CA ILE A 22 -6.29 -11.83 -4.66
C ILE A 22 -7.27 -12.37 -5.69
N ILE A 23 -7.69 -11.55 -6.66
CA ILE A 23 -8.75 -11.94 -7.60
C ILE A 23 -8.45 -13.27 -8.30
N PRO A 24 -7.30 -13.48 -8.96
CA PRO A 24 -7.05 -14.73 -9.67
C PRO A 24 -7.17 -15.97 -8.79
N GLY A 25 -6.78 -15.84 -7.51
CA GLY A 25 -6.78 -16.95 -6.55
C GLY A 25 -8.15 -17.34 -6.01
N ILE A 26 -9.15 -16.45 -6.07
CA ILE A 26 -10.48 -16.72 -5.49
C ILE A 26 -11.54 -17.10 -6.54
N LEU A 27 -11.34 -16.80 -7.82
CA LEU A 27 -12.36 -16.97 -8.87
C LEU A 27 -12.96 -18.39 -8.90
N HIS A 28 -12.12 -19.41 -8.73
CA HIS A 28 -12.49 -20.81 -8.82
C HIS A 28 -13.46 -21.28 -7.71
N ALA A 29 -13.64 -20.48 -6.66
CA ALA A 29 -14.51 -20.81 -5.54
C ALA A 29 -15.96 -20.37 -5.75
N PHE A 30 -16.26 -19.73 -6.87
CA PHE A 30 -17.61 -19.20 -7.18
C PHE A 30 -18.12 -19.74 -8.50
N ASP A 31 -19.41 -20.01 -8.58
CA ASP A 31 -20.06 -20.52 -9.79
C ASP A 31 -20.06 -19.48 -10.92
N GLU A 32 -20.28 -18.22 -10.55
CA GLU A 32 -20.31 -17.09 -11.46
C GLU A 32 -19.61 -15.89 -10.80
N VAL A 33 -18.73 -15.21 -11.53
CA VAL A 33 -18.08 -14.00 -11.08
C VAL A 33 -18.31 -12.88 -12.10
N THR A 34 -18.82 -11.76 -11.62
CA THR A 34 -18.96 -10.52 -12.39
C THR A 34 -18.04 -9.45 -11.79
N VAL A 35 -17.33 -8.69 -12.61
CA VAL A 35 -16.50 -7.57 -12.16
C VAL A 35 -17.05 -6.24 -12.69
N LEU A 36 -17.01 -5.21 -11.83
CA LEU A 36 -17.43 -3.86 -12.16
C LEU A 36 -16.20 -2.97 -12.33
N GLY A 37 -16.05 -2.36 -13.50
CA GLY A 37 -14.91 -1.46 -13.74
C GLY A 37 -14.76 -1.08 -15.21
N ASN A 38 -13.58 -0.53 -15.57
CA ASN A 38 -13.26 -0.20 -16.94
C ASN A 38 -12.93 -1.47 -17.75
N THR A 39 -13.74 -1.76 -18.75
CA THR A 39 -13.61 -2.97 -19.57
C THR A 39 -12.26 -3.06 -20.27
N ALA A 40 -11.71 -1.95 -20.78
CA ALA A 40 -10.44 -1.95 -21.49
C ALA A 40 -9.27 -2.29 -20.55
N GLU A 41 -9.28 -1.75 -19.33
CA GLU A 41 -8.27 -2.04 -18.31
C GLU A 41 -8.37 -3.47 -17.79
N ILE A 42 -9.59 -3.96 -17.53
CA ILE A 42 -9.81 -5.32 -17.02
C ILE A 42 -9.36 -6.38 -18.03
N LYS A 43 -9.60 -6.17 -19.33
CA LYS A 43 -9.18 -7.10 -20.41
C LYS A 43 -7.67 -7.27 -20.54
N LEU A 44 -6.85 -6.44 -19.91
CA LEU A 44 -5.40 -6.63 -19.87
C LEU A 44 -4.97 -7.77 -18.95
N PHE A 45 -5.85 -8.27 -18.08
CA PHE A 45 -5.55 -9.37 -17.17
C PHE A 45 -6.04 -10.71 -17.74
N ASP A 46 -5.23 -11.75 -17.67
CA ASP A 46 -5.56 -13.10 -18.19
C ASP A 46 -6.82 -13.69 -17.56
N TRP A 47 -7.05 -13.43 -16.26
CA TRP A 47 -8.23 -13.90 -15.54
C TRP A 47 -9.55 -13.28 -16.03
N SER A 48 -9.50 -12.18 -16.78
CA SER A 48 -10.69 -11.52 -17.33
C SER A 48 -11.52 -12.41 -18.24
N LYS A 49 -10.90 -13.44 -18.83
CA LYS A 49 -11.58 -14.44 -19.70
C LYS A 49 -12.56 -15.33 -18.93
N ASN A 50 -12.43 -15.38 -17.59
CA ASN A 50 -13.20 -16.26 -16.72
C ASN A 50 -14.28 -15.52 -15.92
N VAL A 51 -14.57 -14.27 -16.27
CA VAL A 51 -15.53 -13.43 -15.54
C VAL A 51 -16.42 -12.65 -16.51
N GLU A 52 -17.61 -12.31 -16.06
CA GLU A 52 -18.42 -11.31 -16.73
C GLU A 52 -17.93 -9.91 -16.36
N ILE A 53 -17.86 -8.99 -17.34
CA ILE A 53 -17.44 -7.62 -17.12
C ILE A 53 -18.62 -6.69 -17.34
N ILE A 54 -18.94 -5.88 -16.36
CA ILE A 54 -19.91 -4.79 -16.48
C ILE A 54 -19.16 -3.46 -16.40
N GLU A 55 -19.31 -2.64 -17.44
CA GLU A 55 -18.69 -1.32 -17.53
C GLU A 55 -19.18 -0.41 -16.41
N PHE A 56 -18.27 0.08 -15.59
CA PHE A 56 -18.56 0.99 -14.49
C PHE A 56 -17.43 2.01 -14.30
N ASN A 57 -17.57 3.18 -14.93
CA ASN A 57 -16.55 4.23 -14.98
C ASN A 57 -16.83 5.45 -14.09
N ALA A 58 -17.83 5.37 -13.19
CA ALA A 58 -18.06 6.47 -12.27
C ALA A 58 -16.83 6.69 -11.38
N ALA A 59 -16.41 7.96 -11.27
CA ALA A 59 -15.30 8.33 -10.42
C ALA A 59 -15.57 7.93 -8.96
N ILE A 60 -14.58 7.32 -8.32
CA ILE A 60 -14.63 6.92 -6.91
C ILE A 60 -14.93 8.16 -6.04
N TYR A 61 -15.76 7.99 -5.03
CA TYR A 61 -16.28 9.03 -4.12
C TYR A 61 -17.21 10.06 -4.76
N SER A 62 -17.68 9.84 -6.00
CA SER A 62 -18.63 10.75 -6.62
C SER A 62 -20.09 10.42 -6.25
N ILE A 63 -20.96 11.42 -6.27
CA ILE A 63 -22.41 11.22 -6.12
C ILE A 63 -22.93 10.35 -7.27
N LYS A 64 -22.41 10.53 -8.50
CA LYS A 64 -22.75 9.74 -9.68
C LYS A 64 -22.55 8.25 -9.45
N GLU A 65 -21.43 7.87 -8.82
CA GLU A 65 -21.15 6.49 -8.44
C GLU A 65 -22.27 5.90 -7.58
N GLN A 66 -22.66 6.61 -6.54
CA GLN A 66 -23.70 6.13 -5.62
C GLN A 66 -25.06 5.96 -6.29
N ILE A 67 -25.40 6.84 -7.23
CA ILE A 67 -26.65 6.74 -8.02
C ILE A 67 -26.58 5.56 -8.99
N GLN A 68 -25.43 5.26 -9.58
CA GLN A 68 -25.29 4.21 -10.59
C GLN A 68 -25.22 2.79 -10.00
N TYR A 69 -24.71 2.61 -8.77
CA TYR A 69 -24.58 1.27 -8.16
C TYR A 69 -25.84 0.41 -8.23
N PRO A 70 -27.08 0.89 -7.92
CA PRO A 70 -28.30 0.09 -8.00
C PRO A 70 -28.61 -0.47 -9.39
N PHE A 71 -28.09 0.18 -10.44
CA PHE A 71 -28.35 -0.18 -11.83
C PHE A 71 -27.25 -1.10 -12.41
N VAL A 72 -26.01 -0.96 -11.95
CA VAL A 72 -24.86 -1.73 -12.49
C VAL A 72 -24.63 -3.03 -11.72
N VAL A 73 -25.05 -3.14 -10.45
CA VAL A 73 -24.89 -4.37 -9.67
C VAL A 73 -25.99 -5.36 -10.07
N PRO A 74 -25.67 -6.49 -10.72
CA PRO A 74 -26.63 -7.54 -11.04
C PRO A 74 -27.07 -8.27 -9.76
N LYS A 75 -28.09 -9.13 -9.87
CA LYS A 75 -28.51 -9.99 -8.76
C LYS A 75 -27.39 -10.97 -8.41
N CYS A 76 -26.91 -10.94 -7.17
CA CYS A 76 -25.81 -11.78 -6.70
C CYS A 76 -25.96 -12.17 -5.24
N ASP A 77 -25.22 -13.19 -4.83
CA ASP A 77 -25.15 -13.61 -3.43
C ASP A 77 -24.25 -12.69 -2.63
N ILE A 78 -23.11 -12.30 -3.18
CA ILE A 78 -22.12 -11.44 -2.54
C ILE A 78 -21.73 -10.31 -3.49
N LEU A 79 -21.81 -9.06 -3.00
CA LEU A 79 -21.11 -7.92 -3.57
C LEU A 79 -19.87 -7.66 -2.69
N TRP A 80 -18.69 -7.80 -3.26
CA TRP A 80 -17.44 -7.42 -2.61
C TRP A 80 -16.95 -6.06 -3.12
N CYS A 81 -16.90 -5.09 -2.20
CA CYS A 81 -16.29 -3.79 -2.41
C CYS A 81 -14.91 -3.80 -1.73
N PRO A 82 -13.80 -4.00 -2.46
CA PRO A 82 -12.44 -4.05 -1.87
C PRO A 82 -11.91 -2.67 -1.47
N HIS A 83 -12.81 -1.77 -1.14
CA HIS A 83 -12.60 -0.44 -0.62
C HIS A 83 -13.82 -0.01 0.19
N PHE A 84 -13.67 0.99 1.10
CA PHE A 84 -14.77 1.44 1.97
C PHE A 84 -15.96 2.10 1.25
N ASN A 85 -15.87 2.29 -0.05
CA ASN A 85 -16.89 2.96 -0.85
C ASN A 85 -18.05 2.00 -1.23
N VAL A 86 -18.78 1.58 -0.24
CA VAL A 86 -19.94 0.68 -0.35
C VAL A 86 -21.17 1.47 -0.82
N PRO A 87 -22.05 0.88 -1.68
CA PRO A 87 -23.28 1.53 -2.13
C PRO A 87 -24.13 2.06 -0.97
N ILE A 88 -24.49 3.35 -1.03
CA ILE A 88 -25.41 3.97 -0.06
C ILE A 88 -26.85 3.51 -0.30
N PHE A 89 -27.26 3.41 -1.57
CA PHE A 89 -28.57 2.92 -1.96
C PHE A 89 -28.62 1.39 -1.97
N SER A 90 -29.81 0.82 -1.96
CA SER A 90 -30.00 -0.63 -2.02
C SER A 90 -29.56 -1.16 -3.38
N VAL A 91 -28.87 -2.30 -3.37
CA VAL A 91 -28.42 -3.04 -4.55
C VAL A 91 -28.98 -4.47 -4.51
N LYS A 92 -28.93 -5.19 -5.63
CA LYS A 92 -29.48 -6.55 -5.76
C LYS A 92 -28.53 -7.63 -5.22
N ALA A 93 -27.79 -7.33 -4.16
CA ALA A 93 -26.88 -8.28 -3.50
C ALA A 93 -27.48 -8.77 -2.17
N ASN A 94 -27.42 -10.08 -1.92
CA ASN A 94 -27.88 -10.67 -0.66
C ASN A 94 -26.99 -10.25 0.51
N LYS A 95 -25.67 -10.23 0.30
CA LYS A 95 -24.65 -9.88 1.31
C LYS A 95 -23.64 -8.91 0.70
N ILE A 96 -23.19 -7.95 1.50
CA ILE A 96 -22.10 -7.04 1.13
C ILE A 96 -20.88 -7.40 1.98
N VAL A 97 -19.73 -7.51 1.33
CA VAL A 97 -18.42 -7.64 1.93
C VAL A 97 -17.59 -6.43 1.54
N THR A 98 -16.81 -5.90 2.44
CA THR A 98 -15.91 -4.79 2.12
C THR A 98 -14.50 -5.07 2.62
N THR A 99 -13.49 -4.46 1.97
CA THR A 99 -12.15 -4.37 2.51
C THR A 99 -11.88 -2.92 2.89
N ILE A 100 -11.49 -2.69 4.13
CA ILE A 100 -11.05 -1.37 4.63
C ILE A 100 -9.56 -1.48 4.90
N HIS A 101 -8.74 -0.93 4.00
CA HIS A 101 -7.28 -0.99 4.10
C HIS A 101 -6.77 -0.11 5.23
N ASP A 102 -7.34 1.09 5.39
CA ASP A 102 -7.07 2.03 6.47
C ASP A 102 -8.24 2.99 6.65
N VAL A 103 -8.16 3.79 7.69
CA VAL A 103 -9.09 4.89 7.99
C VAL A 103 -8.37 6.23 8.12
N TYR A 104 -7.27 6.44 7.39
CA TYR A 104 -6.47 7.66 7.42
C TYR A 104 -7.32 8.92 7.34
N HIS A 105 -8.33 8.93 6.46
CA HIS A 105 -9.25 10.06 6.27
C HIS A 105 -10.04 10.44 7.53
N LEU A 106 -10.19 9.54 8.49
CA LEU A 106 -10.86 9.79 9.77
C LEU A 106 -9.87 10.15 10.88
N SER A 107 -8.60 9.83 10.71
CA SER A 107 -7.57 10.04 11.72
C SER A 107 -7.34 11.52 12.00
N ASN A 108 -6.73 11.82 13.15
CA ASN A 108 -6.35 13.18 13.50
C ASN A 108 -5.16 13.70 12.68
N ASN A 109 -4.41 12.79 12.06
CA ASN A 109 -3.27 13.10 11.23
C ASN A 109 -3.65 13.42 9.77
N ALA A 110 -4.94 13.30 9.41
CA ALA A 110 -5.40 13.55 8.06
C ALA A 110 -5.43 15.06 7.76
N SER A 111 -4.59 15.48 6.82
CA SER A 111 -4.57 16.86 6.30
C SER A 111 -5.65 17.03 5.22
N ILE A 112 -6.93 16.93 5.59
CA ILE A 112 -8.08 17.09 4.70
C ILE A 112 -9.10 18.07 5.25
N SER A 113 -9.85 18.72 4.35
CA SER A 113 -10.88 19.69 4.78
C SER A 113 -11.98 19.03 5.61
N TYR A 114 -12.60 19.81 6.50
CA TYR A 114 -13.70 19.37 7.36
C TYR A 114 -14.85 18.71 6.57
N ILE A 115 -15.20 19.27 5.40
CA ILE A 115 -16.26 18.74 4.53
C ILE A 115 -15.86 17.33 4.04
N LYS A 116 -14.64 17.16 3.55
CA LYS A 116 -14.14 15.85 3.08
C LYS A 116 -14.08 14.83 4.21
N LYS A 117 -13.67 15.25 5.42
CA LYS A 117 -13.64 14.39 6.61
C LYS A 117 -15.04 13.90 6.99
N ASN A 118 -16.05 14.78 7.01
CA ASN A 118 -17.42 14.39 7.30
C ASN A 118 -18.01 13.49 6.22
N TYR A 119 -17.74 13.76 4.95
CA TYR A 119 -18.15 12.88 3.86
C TYR A 119 -17.53 11.48 3.97
N ALA A 120 -16.22 11.40 4.22
CA ALA A 120 -15.54 10.14 4.48
C ALA A 120 -16.17 9.40 5.67
N LYS A 121 -16.48 10.11 6.78
CA LYS A 121 -17.15 9.52 7.95
C LYS A 121 -18.48 8.87 7.58
N VAL A 122 -19.30 9.51 6.75
CA VAL A 122 -20.57 8.94 6.28
C VAL A 122 -20.33 7.67 5.49
N LEU A 123 -19.36 7.66 4.57
CA LEU A 123 -19.05 6.47 3.76
C LEU A 123 -18.52 5.32 4.61
N PHE A 124 -17.60 5.56 5.53
CA PHE A 124 -17.09 4.52 6.44
C PHE A 124 -18.20 3.96 7.33
N GLN A 125 -19.06 4.81 7.91
CA GLN A 125 -20.19 4.35 8.72
C GLN A 125 -21.20 3.54 7.89
N ASN A 126 -21.44 3.93 6.63
CA ASN A 126 -22.26 3.15 5.72
C ASN A 126 -21.63 1.78 5.43
N ALA A 127 -20.31 1.74 5.15
CA ALA A 127 -19.56 0.51 4.89
C ALA A 127 -19.66 -0.46 6.06
N VAL A 128 -19.32 -0.03 7.28
CA VAL A 128 -19.34 -0.92 8.46
C VAL A 128 -20.75 -1.38 8.85
N ARG A 129 -21.76 -0.53 8.61
CA ARG A 129 -23.17 -0.88 8.88
C ARG A 129 -23.68 -1.93 7.91
N LYS A 130 -23.49 -1.73 6.60
CA LYS A 130 -24.06 -2.56 5.54
C LYS A 130 -23.31 -3.87 5.34
N SER A 131 -22.00 -3.90 5.61
CA SER A 131 -21.23 -5.10 5.37
C SER A 131 -21.54 -6.19 6.38
N LYS A 132 -21.72 -7.40 5.86
CA LYS A 132 -21.85 -8.63 6.65
C LYS A 132 -20.47 -9.04 7.21
N MET A 133 -19.42 -8.79 6.43
CA MET A 133 -18.02 -9.03 6.77
C MET A 133 -17.14 -7.89 6.27
N ILE A 134 -16.09 -7.57 7.01
CA ILE A 134 -15.15 -6.51 6.71
C ILE A 134 -13.74 -7.09 6.79
N PHE A 135 -13.04 -7.13 5.66
CA PHE A 135 -11.61 -7.41 5.66
C PHE A 135 -10.82 -6.16 6.01
N THR A 136 -9.72 -6.34 6.69
CA THR A 136 -8.70 -5.32 6.91
C THR A 136 -7.32 -5.96 6.90
N VAL A 137 -6.28 -5.15 6.75
CA VAL A 137 -4.95 -5.65 6.36
C VAL A 137 -3.93 -5.70 7.50
N SER A 138 -4.29 -5.23 8.70
CA SER A 138 -3.42 -5.26 9.89
C SER A 138 -4.22 -5.14 11.19
N GLU A 139 -3.61 -5.53 12.32
CA GLU A 139 -4.18 -5.27 13.65
C GLU A 139 -4.29 -3.78 13.92
N PHE A 140 -3.30 -2.99 13.47
CA PHE A 140 -3.38 -1.53 13.53
C PHE A 140 -4.62 -1.01 12.82
N SER A 141 -4.84 -1.37 11.55
CA SER A 141 -6.03 -0.93 10.79
C SER A 141 -7.33 -1.37 11.45
N LYS A 142 -7.39 -2.60 12.00
CA LYS A 142 -8.54 -3.09 12.76
C LYS A 142 -8.81 -2.20 13.99
N SER A 143 -7.79 -1.87 14.75
CA SER A 143 -7.92 -1.01 15.94
C SER A 143 -8.42 0.38 15.58
N GLU A 144 -7.90 0.96 14.50
CA GLU A 144 -8.31 2.29 14.02
C GLU A 144 -9.76 2.27 13.45
N ILE A 145 -10.17 1.20 12.75
CA ILE A 145 -11.57 1.03 12.32
C ILE A 145 -12.50 1.01 13.53
N LEU A 146 -12.19 0.26 14.56
CA LEU A 146 -12.99 0.19 15.78
C LEU A 146 -13.04 1.54 16.53
N LYS A 147 -11.95 2.27 16.53
CA LYS A 147 -11.83 3.58 17.17
C LYS A 147 -12.63 4.68 16.47
N TYR A 148 -12.60 4.71 15.13
CA TYR A 148 -13.19 5.82 14.36
C TYR A 148 -14.57 5.50 13.77
N THR A 149 -15.04 4.25 13.87
CA THR A 149 -16.33 3.83 13.35
C THR A 149 -17.13 3.02 14.37
N ASN A 150 -18.42 2.78 14.07
CA ASN A 150 -19.28 1.91 14.90
C ASN A 150 -19.22 0.45 14.38
N ALA A 151 -18.07 -0.03 13.96
CA ALA A 151 -17.91 -1.40 13.47
C ALA A 151 -18.06 -2.40 14.61
N ASN A 152 -18.78 -3.50 14.37
CA ASN A 152 -18.76 -4.65 15.26
C ASN A 152 -17.45 -5.45 15.01
N SER A 153 -16.68 -5.70 16.05
CA SER A 153 -15.40 -6.44 15.99
C SER A 153 -15.56 -7.86 15.41
N GLU A 154 -16.70 -8.52 15.60
CA GLU A 154 -16.99 -9.83 15.06
C GLU A 154 -17.08 -9.88 13.53
N LYS A 155 -17.41 -8.73 12.91
CA LYS A 155 -17.44 -8.61 11.44
C LYS A 155 -16.06 -8.36 10.83
N LEU A 156 -15.09 -7.91 11.65
CA LEU A 156 -13.75 -7.56 11.22
C LEU A 156 -12.86 -8.80 11.16
N LYS A 157 -12.31 -9.06 9.99
CA LYS A 157 -11.34 -10.10 9.76
C LYS A 157 -10.04 -9.51 9.21
N ILE A 158 -8.94 -9.75 9.90
CA ILE A 158 -7.62 -9.40 9.39
C ILE A 158 -7.22 -10.43 8.34
N VAL A 159 -6.83 -9.93 7.18
CA VAL A 159 -6.20 -10.71 6.13
C VAL A 159 -4.99 -9.92 5.63
N TYR A 160 -3.82 -10.36 6.02
CA TYR A 160 -2.57 -9.70 5.65
C TYR A 160 -2.34 -9.73 4.15
N CYS A 161 -1.70 -8.68 3.63
CA CYS A 161 -1.20 -8.69 2.26
C CYS A 161 0.04 -9.60 2.16
N GLY A 162 0.35 -10.04 0.95
CA GLY A 162 1.57 -10.73 0.63
C GLY A 162 2.56 -9.82 -0.12
N VAL A 163 3.71 -10.37 -0.48
CA VAL A 163 4.67 -9.77 -1.38
C VAL A 163 4.72 -10.55 -2.69
N ASP A 164 4.88 -9.84 -3.81
CA ASP A 164 4.96 -10.45 -5.13
C ASP A 164 6.29 -11.24 -5.29
N LYS A 165 6.20 -12.40 -5.94
CA LYS A 165 7.38 -13.25 -6.23
C LYS A 165 8.44 -12.53 -7.07
N LEU A 166 8.06 -11.50 -7.80
CA LEU A 166 8.93 -10.66 -8.58
C LEU A 166 10.04 -10.00 -7.74
N PHE A 167 9.78 -9.72 -6.44
CA PHE A 167 10.75 -9.08 -5.55
C PHE A 167 11.82 -10.03 -5.00
N PHE A 168 11.65 -11.34 -5.12
CA PHE A 168 12.65 -12.28 -4.64
C PHE A 168 13.89 -12.33 -5.56
N ARG A 169 15.08 -12.37 -4.95
CA ARG A 169 16.41 -12.17 -5.55
C ARG A 169 16.74 -13.00 -6.79
N ASN A 170 15.99 -14.04 -7.13
CA ASN A 170 16.31 -14.96 -8.22
C ASN A 170 15.88 -14.47 -9.62
N THR A 171 15.33 -13.27 -9.75
CA THR A 171 14.94 -12.68 -11.02
C THR A 171 16.13 -12.00 -11.71
N LYS A 172 16.37 -12.35 -12.99
CA LYS A 172 17.34 -11.61 -13.81
C LYS A 172 16.71 -10.27 -14.19
N PHE A 173 17.26 -9.20 -13.63
CA PHE A 173 16.86 -7.85 -13.95
C PHE A 173 17.53 -7.36 -15.23
N SER A 174 16.76 -6.88 -16.19
CA SER A 174 17.26 -6.13 -17.34
C SER A 174 16.63 -4.75 -17.31
N SER A 175 17.40 -3.74 -16.98
CA SER A 175 16.93 -2.35 -17.00
C SER A 175 18.08 -1.45 -17.41
N ASP A 176 17.79 -0.50 -18.29
CA ASP A 176 18.73 0.54 -18.72
C ASP A 176 18.71 1.77 -17.78
N LEU A 177 18.02 1.66 -16.63
CA LEU A 177 17.92 2.75 -15.68
C LEU A 177 19.28 3.06 -15.05
N LYS A 178 19.78 4.28 -15.29
CA LYS A 178 21.03 4.77 -14.72
C LYS A 178 20.80 5.33 -13.31
N LEU A 179 21.11 4.53 -12.30
CA LEU A 179 21.08 4.94 -10.89
C LEU A 179 22.48 5.19 -10.35
N PRO A 180 22.63 5.99 -9.27
CA PRO A 180 23.88 6.11 -8.54
C PRO A 180 24.37 4.73 -8.05
N GLN A 181 25.67 4.52 -7.97
CA GLN A 181 26.25 3.25 -7.52
C GLN A 181 25.91 2.91 -6.07
N ASN A 182 25.85 3.93 -5.20
CA ASN A 182 25.51 3.76 -3.80
C ASN A 182 24.37 4.72 -3.45
N TYR A 183 23.22 4.18 -3.08
CA TYR A 183 22.08 5.02 -2.75
C TYR A 183 21.22 4.48 -1.61
N ILE A 184 20.54 5.43 -0.99
CA ILE A 184 19.47 5.23 -0.02
C ILE A 184 18.16 5.40 -0.78
N LEU A 185 17.31 4.40 -0.73
CA LEU A 185 16.07 4.33 -1.49
C LEU A 185 14.88 4.81 -0.66
N TYR A 186 14.00 5.57 -1.29
CA TYR A 186 12.62 5.81 -0.89
C TYR A 186 11.69 5.44 -2.04
N VAL A 187 10.62 4.70 -1.75
CA VAL A 187 9.58 4.34 -2.72
C VAL A 187 8.21 4.80 -2.20
N GLY A 188 7.52 5.60 -2.99
CA GLY A 188 6.17 6.06 -2.66
C GLY A 188 5.80 7.41 -3.24
N ASN A 189 4.51 7.76 -3.12
CA ASN A 189 4.01 9.08 -3.48
C ASN A 189 4.41 10.12 -2.43
N ILE A 190 4.50 11.39 -2.83
CA ILE A 190 4.68 12.48 -1.88
C ILE A 190 3.32 12.89 -1.34
N LYS A 191 3.10 12.52 -0.08
CA LYS A 191 1.95 12.96 0.72
C LYS A 191 2.44 13.28 2.13
N PRO A 192 1.80 14.20 2.86
CA PRO A 192 2.25 14.60 4.20
C PRO A 192 2.49 13.43 5.16
N HIS A 193 1.60 12.42 5.15
CA HIS A 193 1.74 11.24 6.01
C HIS A 193 2.90 10.30 5.63
N LYS A 194 3.47 10.42 4.43
CA LYS A 194 4.68 9.68 4.02
C LYS A 194 5.96 10.27 4.60
N ASN A 195 5.89 11.49 5.17
CA ASN A 195 6.92 12.12 5.98
C ASN A 195 8.31 12.21 5.31
N LEU A 196 8.34 12.46 4.00
CA LEU A 196 9.60 12.54 3.26
C LEU A 196 10.54 13.63 3.80
N MET A 197 9.98 14.70 4.38
CA MET A 197 10.74 15.81 4.95
C MET A 197 11.70 15.35 6.07
N ILE A 198 11.33 14.32 6.86
CA ILE A 198 12.22 13.85 7.93
C ILE A 198 13.47 13.16 7.37
N LEU A 199 13.30 12.40 6.25
CA LEU A 199 14.45 11.79 5.56
C LEU A 199 15.37 12.86 4.98
N LEU A 200 14.83 13.93 4.40
CA LEU A 200 15.62 15.04 3.90
C LEU A 200 16.39 15.76 5.03
N LYS A 201 15.73 16.03 6.15
CA LYS A 201 16.38 16.63 7.34
C LYS A 201 17.48 15.73 7.91
N ALA A 202 17.22 14.43 8.01
CA ALA A 202 18.22 13.45 8.44
C ALA A 202 19.43 13.45 7.49
N TYR A 203 19.18 13.43 6.18
CA TYR A 203 20.25 13.42 5.18
C TYR A 203 21.11 14.71 5.20
N VAL A 204 20.49 15.89 5.37
CA VAL A 204 21.21 17.16 5.51
C VAL A 204 22.17 17.15 6.71
N SER A 205 21.78 16.52 7.83
CA SER A 205 22.59 16.46 9.05
C SER A 205 23.81 15.54 8.95
N LEU A 206 23.88 14.70 7.89
CA LEU A 206 25.02 13.81 7.66
C LEU A 206 26.23 14.58 7.11
N PRO A 207 27.49 14.09 7.36
CA PRO A 207 28.68 14.70 6.85
C PRO A 207 28.71 14.82 5.32
N GLU A 208 29.42 15.83 4.79
CA GLU A 208 29.49 16.04 3.33
C GLU A 208 30.14 14.86 2.60
N GLU A 209 31.17 14.25 3.24
CA GLU A 209 31.80 13.04 2.73
C GLU A 209 30.82 11.88 2.58
N PHE A 210 29.91 11.73 3.54
CA PHE A 210 28.85 10.72 3.47
C PHE A 210 27.90 10.99 2.29
N LYS A 211 27.44 12.23 2.12
CA LYS A 211 26.53 12.63 1.03
C LYS A 211 27.17 12.49 -0.35
N SER A 212 28.48 12.69 -0.45
CA SER A 212 29.22 12.48 -1.69
C SER A 212 29.31 11.01 -2.08
N LYS A 213 29.30 10.09 -1.10
CA LYS A 213 29.38 8.63 -1.31
C LYS A 213 28.00 7.99 -1.51
N TYR A 214 26.98 8.46 -0.79
CA TYR A 214 25.64 7.86 -0.76
C TYR A 214 24.57 8.89 -1.15
N GLN A 215 23.97 8.71 -2.32
CA GLN A 215 22.91 9.60 -2.81
C GLN A 215 21.52 9.10 -2.37
N LEU A 216 20.53 9.98 -2.43
CA LEU A 216 19.11 9.60 -2.29
C LEU A 216 18.51 9.27 -3.65
N VAL A 217 17.75 8.18 -3.73
CA VAL A 217 16.93 7.84 -4.90
C VAL A 217 15.47 7.78 -4.46
N PHE A 218 14.63 8.57 -5.11
CA PHE A 218 13.20 8.66 -4.87
C PHE A 218 12.44 8.08 -6.07
N VAL A 219 11.71 6.99 -5.83
CA VAL A 219 10.86 6.32 -6.82
C VAL A 219 9.41 6.70 -6.57
N GLY A 220 8.76 7.25 -7.58
CA GLY A 220 7.36 7.65 -7.53
C GLY A 220 7.00 8.63 -8.64
N LYS A 221 5.71 8.93 -8.80
CA LYS A 221 5.25 9.84 -9.87
C LYS A 221 5.88 11.23 -9.70
N LYS A 222 6.62 11.68 -10.72
CA LYS A 222 7.36 12.96 -10.73
C LYS A 222 6.43 14.17 -10.54
N GLU A 223 5.20 14.10 -11.03
CA GLU A 223 4.21 15.17 -10.87
C GLU A 223 3.84 15.41 -9.40
N GLY A 224 3.83 14.37 -8.55
CA GLY A 224 3.68 14.53 -7.10
C GLY A 224 4.90 15.17 -6.42
N PHE A 225 6.11 14.99 -6.98
CA PHE A 225 7.34 15.58 -6.42
C PHE A 225 7.48 17.08 -6.72
N LEU A 226 6.88 17.58 -7.81
CA LEU A 226 7.11 18.93 -8.28
C LEU A 226 5.91 19.88 -8.11
N THR A 227 4.71 19.36 -7.84
CA THR A 227 3.47 20.14 -7.88
C THR A 227 2.65 20.15 -6.59
N GLU A 228 2.83 19.16 -5.69
CA GLU A 228 1.97 19.04 -4.50
C GLU A 228 2.63 19.53 -3.21
N ASP A 229 3.97 19.66 -3.13
CA ASP A 229 4.65 20.13 -1.93
C ASP A 229 5.85 21.04 -2.26
N ASN A 230 5.59 22.34 -2.43
CA ASN A 230 6.61 23.36 -2.62
C ASN A 230 7.66 23.32 -1.47
N GLN A 231 7.28 22.93 -0.25
CA GLN A 231 8.18 22.89 0.91
C GLN A 231 9.33 21.88 0.73
N ILE A 232 9.07 20.72 0.11
CA ILE A 232 10.10 19.72 -0.19
C ILE A 232 11.09 20.28 -1.21
N GLN A 233 10.58 20.91 -2.27
CA GLN A 233 11.43 21.46 -3.31
C GLN A 233 12.28 22.66 -2.80
N ASP A 234 11.64 23.55 -2.05
CA ASP A 234 12.33 24.69 -1.41
C ASP A 234 13.40 24.22 -0.43
N PHE A 235 13.12 23.15 0.34
CA PHE A 235 14.08 22.55 1.24
C PHE A 235 15.29 21.95 0.50
N ILE A 236 15.06 21.25 -0.60
CA ILE A 236 16.12 20.68 -1.45
C ILE A 236 17.01 21.78 -2.02
N ILE A 237 16.41 22.87 -2.50
CA ILE A 237 17.15 24.01 -3.10
C ILE A 237 17.95 24.75 -2.03
N SER A 238 17.33 25.11 -0.91
CA SER A 238 17.95 25.89 0.16
C SER A 238 19.12 25.16 0.86
N ASN A 239 19.13 23.81 0.78
CA ASN A 239 20.20 22.99 1.35
C ASN A 239 21.17 22.43 0.28
N ASN A 240 21.12 22.90 -0.97
CA ASN A 240 21.97 22.48 -2.09
C ASN A 240 21.99 20.97 -2.34
N LEU A 241 20.84 20.28 -2.17
CA LEU A 241 20.75 18.82 -2.29
C LEU A 241 20.51 18.33 -3.73
N GLN A 242 20.30 19.22 -4.73
CA GLN A 242 19.87 18.85 -6.07
C GLN A 242 20.78 17.81 -6.74
N LYS A 243 22.08 17.86 -6.50
CA LYS A 243 23.07 16.91 -7.04
C LYS A 243 23.20 15.61 -6.25
N HIS A 244 22.57 15.54 -5.07
CA HIS A 244 22.60 14.37 -4.18
C HIS A 244 21.29 13.56 -4.23
N ILE A 245 20.30 14.02 -4.99
CA ILE A 245 18.97 13.38 -5.06
C ILE A 245 18.63 13.08 -6.51
N THR A 246 18.28 11.83 -6.76
CA THR A 246 17.76 11.36 -8.05
C THR A 246 16.26 11.05 -7.91
N PHE A 247 15.44 11.73 -8.71
CA PHE A 247 14.02 11.41 -8.88
C PHE A 247 13.84 10.57 -10.13
N THR A 248 13.40 9.33 -10.01
CA THR A 248 13.24 8.44 -11.17
C THR A 248 11.98 8.74 -11.98
N GLY A 249 10.97 9.35 -11.34
CA GLY A 249 9.64 9.41 -11.91
C GLY A 249 8.91 8.07 -11.80
N TYR A 250 7.96 7.84 -12.71
CA TYR A 250 7.28 6.55 -12.83
C TYR A 250 8.26 5.49 -13.34
N ILE A 251 8.23 4.34 -12.70
CA ILE A 251 9.00 3.16 -13.06
C ILE A 251 8.01 2.01 -13.27
N GLU A 252 8.24 1.21 -14.27
CA GLU A 252 7.45 0.01 -14.54
C GLU A 252 7.59 -1.00 -13.37
N ASP A 253 6.49 -1.66 -13.02
CA ASP A 253 6.44 -2.58 -11.88
C ASP A 253 7.53 -3.67 -11.94
N CYS A 254 7.90 -4.12 -13.16
CA CYS A 254 8.95 -5.13 -13.36
C CYS A 254 10.38 -4.64 -13.10
N GLU A 255 10.62 -3.33 -13.08
CA GLU A 255 11.94 -2.74 -12.82
C GLU A 255 12.15 -2.39 -11.34
N ILE A 256 11.08 -2.23 -10.56
CA ILE A 256 11.13 -1.84 -9.14
C ILE A 256 11.97 -2.80 -8.29
N PRO A 257 11.90 -4.15 -8.47
CA PRO A 257 12.70 -5.08 -7.68
C PRO A 257 14.20 -4.87 -7.81
N LYS A 258 14.68 -4.50 -9.01
CA LYS A 258 16.10 -4.16 -9.22
C LYS A 258 16.51 -2.97 -8.39
N ILE A 259 15.68 -1.94 -8.35
CA ILE A 259 15.96 -0.69 -7.61
C ILE A 259 16.05 -0.96 -6.11
N TYR A 260 15.20 -1.82 -5.58
CA TYR A 260 15.34 -2.27 -4.18
C TYR A 260 16.64 -3.04 -3.98
N HIS A 261 16.90 -4.03 -4.83
CA HIS A 261 18.04 -4.93 -4.68
C HIS A 261 19.41 -4.23 -4.75
N GLU A 262 19.53 -3.18 -5.56
CA GLU A 262 20.77 -2.40 -5.70
C GLU A 262 20.92 -1.31 -4.62
N ALA A 263 19.86 -1.02 -3.85
CA ALA A 263 19.90 -0.03 -2.77
C ALA A 263 20.75 -0.48 -1.59
N ARG A 264 21.53 0.42 -1.00
CA ARG A 264 22.26 0.17 0.24
C ARG A 264 21.36 0.10 1.46
N LEU A 265 20.32 0.94 1.46
CA LEU A 265 19.28 1.00 2.48
C LEU A 265 17.96 1.41 1.81
N PHE A 266 16.86 0.87 2.30
CA PHE A 266 15.52 1.41 2.05
C PHE A 266 15.02 2.12 3.30
N VAL A 267 14.54 3.36 3.16
CA VAL A 267 14.01 4.15 4.28
C VAL A 267 12.52 4.40 4.07
N PHE A 268 11.70 4.00 5.05
CA PHE A 268 10.25 4.15 5.02
C PHE A 268 9.74 4.97 6.20
N PRO A 269 9.73 6.31 6.09
CA PRO A 269 9.53 7.23 7.22
C PRO A 269 8.07 7.56 7.53
N SER A 270 7.10 6.81 6.99
CA SER A 270 5.69 7.11 7.05
C SER A 270 5.15 7.28 8.47
N LEU A 271 4.25 8.25 8.67
CA LEU A 271 3.52 8.49 9.92
C LEU A 271 2.28 7.60 10.05
N TYR A 272 1.74 7.16 8.92
CA TYR A 272 0.51 6.40 8.89
C TYR A 272 0.46 5.49 7.66
N GLU A 273 0.25 4.21 7.87
CA GLU A 273 0.04 3.18 6.85
C GLU A 273 -0.99 2.16 7.32
N GLY A 274 -1.80 1.68 6.39
CA GLY A 274 -2.70 0.57 6.67
C GLY A 274 -1.98 -0.76 6.81
N PHE A 275 -0.87 -0.94 6.05
CA PHE A 275 -0.06 -2.16 6.07
C PHE A 275 1.44 -1.85 5.97
N GLY A 276 1.94 -1.54 4.78
CA GLY A 276 3.37 -1.29 4.57
C GLY A 276 4.01 -2.27 3.58
N LEU A 277 3.34 -2.51 2.43
CA LEU A 277 3.89 -3.35 1.35
C LEU A 277 5.35 -3.05 1.01
N PRO A 278 5.80 -1.77 0.91
CA PRO A 278 7.18 -1.46 0.59
C PRO A 278 8.22 -2.05 1.54
N ILE A 279 7.88 -2.31 2.82
CA ILE A 279 8.77 -3.02 3.74
C ILE A 279 8.98 -4.47 3.28
N LEU A 280 7.90 -5.17 2.92
CA LEU A 280 8.01 -6.56 2.45
C LEU A 280 8.72 -6.65 1.10
N GLU A 281 8.49 -5.69 0.20
CA GLU A 281 9.18 -5.58 -1.09
C GLU A 281 10.70 -5.44 -0.90
N ALA A 282 11.12 -4.55 0.02
CA ALA A 282 12.51 -4.36 0.36
C ALA A 282 13.13 -5.62 1.00
N LEU A 283 12.44 -6.26 1.95
CA LEU A 283 12.90 -7.50 2.59
C LEU A 283 13.03 -8.64 1.57
N ALA A 284 12.05 -8.81 0.67
CA ALA A 284 12.09 -9.82 -0.39
C ALA A 284 13.24 -9.59 -1.39
N SER A 285 13.58 -8.32 -1.62
CA SER A 285 14.74 -7.91 -2.42
C SER A 285 16.06 -7.99 -1.66
N GLN A 286 16.07 -8.48 -0.42
CA GLN A 286 17.22 -8.53 0.48
C GLN A 286 17.88 -7.16 0.71
N THR A 287 17.07 -6.14 0.80
CA THR A 287 17.49 -4.77 1.08
C THR A 287 17.30 -4.47 2.57
N LYS A 288 18.31 -3.86 3.21
CA LYS A 288 18.22 -3.41 4.60
C LYS A 288 17.16 -2.33 4.75
N VAL A 289 16.30 -2.44 5.75
CA VAL A 289 15.15 -1.55 5.96
C VAL A 289 15.30 -0.74 7.23
N ILE A 290 15.12 0.57 7.11
CA ILE A 290 14.90 1.50 8.23
C ILE A 290 13.47 2.04 8.09
N SER A 291 12.65 1.89 9.11
CA SER A 291 11.26 2.33 9.10
C SER A 291 10.92 3.16 10.33
N SER A 292 9.93 4.02 10.21
CA SER A 292 9.33 4.60 11.41
C SER A 292 8.69 3.49 12.26
N ASN A 293 8.57 3.74 13.56
CA ASN A 293 7.89 2.85 14.50
C ASN A 293 6.37 3.11 14.56
N ALA A 294 5.79 3.77 13.56
CA ALA A 294 4.40 4.20 13.54
C ALA A 294 3.47 3.21 12.85
N ALA A 295 2.18 3.27 13.24
CA ALA A 295 1.08 2.56 12.58
C ALA A 295 1.30 1.03 12.51
N SER A 296 1.05 0.44 11.33
CA SER A 296 1.23 -1.00 11.08
C SER A 296 2.68 -1.42 10.83
N LEU A 297 3.62 -0.48 10.74
CA LEU A 297 4.98 -0.77 10.27
C LEU A 297 5.75 -1.72 11.18
N PRO A 298 5.68 -1.62 12.53
CA PRO A 298 6.28 -2.62 13.42
C PRO A 298 5.66 -4.01 13.31
N GLU A 299 4.34 -4.09 13.05
CA GLU A 299 3.65 -5.36 12.84
C GLU A 299 4.16 -6.08 11.57
N VAL A 300 4.39 -5.32 10.49
CA VAL A 300 4.85 -5.85 9.20
C VAL A 300 6.34 -6.12 9.17
N GLY A 301 7.15 -5.21 9.71
CA GLY A 301 8.62 -5.34 9.67
C GLY A 301 9.20 -6.26 10.74
N GLY A 302 8.55 -6.41 11.90
CA GLY A 302 8.99 -7.26 12.99
C GLY A 302 10.43 -6.96 13.43
N GLU A 303 11.23 -8.00 13.65
CA GLU A 303 12.64 -7.89 14.05
C GLU A 303 13.61 -7.70 12.86
N ALA A 304 13.08 -7.67 11.62
CA ALA A 304 13.88 -7.55 10.42
C ALA A 304 14.21 -6.09 10.06
N VAL A 305 13.67 -5.13 10.79
CA VAL A 305 13.70 -3.70 10.46
C VAL A 305 14.30 -2.90 11.60
N LEU A 306 15.08 -1.89 11.26
CA LEU A 306 15.56 -0.88 12.20
C LEU A 306 14.50 0.22 12.33
N TYR A 307 14.07 0.51 13.55
CA TYR A 307 13.01 1.49 13.79
C TYR A 307 13.55 2.79 14.36
N PHE A 308 12.86 3.89 14.04
CA PHE A 308 13.12 5.23 14.60
C PHE A 308 11.79 5.96 14.90
N ASP A 309 11.83 6.95 15.78
CA ASP A 309 10.71 7.86 16.02
C ASP A 309 10.52 8.76 14.79
N PRO A 310 9.34 8.74 14.11
CA PRO A 310 9.06 9.53 12.92
C PRO A 310 9.11 11.05 13.14
N ASN A 311 9.33 11.53 14.35
CA ASN A 311 9.56 12.94 14.69
C ASN A 311 11.03 13.26 14.97
N ASN A 312 11.93 12.27 14.99
CA ASN A 312 13.33 12.42 15.37
C ASN A 312 14.27 12.17 14.17
N TYR A 313 14.55 13.24 13.38
CA TYR A 313 15.43 13.12 12.22
C TYR A 313 16.88 12.85 12.58
N LEU A 314 17.36 13.24 13.79
CA LEU A 314 18.73 12.96 14.24
C LEU A 314 18.92 11.47 14.53
N GLU A 315 17.94 10.82 15.15
CA GLU A 315 17.93 9.37 15.34
C GLU A 315 17.99 8.64 13.99
N LEU A 316 17.16 9.07 13.03
CA LEU A 316 17.18 8.51 11.67
C LEU A 316 18.58 8.67 11.03
N ALA A 317 19.20 9.85 11.14
CA ALA A 317 20.51 10.10 10.60
C ALA A 317 21.59 9.18 11.22
N GLU A 318 21.53 8.99 12.54
CA GLU A 318 22.44 8.10 13.26
C GLU A 318 22.26 6.63 12.83
N ILE A 319 21.02 6.15 12.74
CA ILE A 319 20.73 4.79 12.28
C ILE A 319 21.20 4.60 10.83
N ILE A 320 20.97 5.54 9.92
CA ILE A 320 21.47 5.50 8.55
C ILE A 320 23.00 5.38 8.55
N LYS A 321 23.68 6.28 9.24
CA LYS A 321 25.16 6.33 9.28
C LYS A 321 25.76 5.02 9.78
N ASN A 322 25.17 4.43 10.83
CA ASN A 322 25.72 3.25 11.51
C ASN A 322 25.39 1.92 10.81
N ASN A 323 24.43 1.91 9.85
CA ASN A 323 23.97 0.65 9.25
C ASN A 323 24.07 0.64 7.70
N ILE A 324 24.61 1.68 7.06
CA ILE A 324 24.70 1.73 5.61
C ILE A 324 25.72 0.76 5.05
N GLU A 325 26.83 0.58 5.76
CA GLU A 325 27.86 -0.42 5.41
C GLU A 325 27.43 -1.81 5.88
N ASP A 326 28.02 -2.84 5.28
CA ASP A 326 27.72 -4.21 5.65
C ASP A 326 28.36 -4.58 7.00
N SER A 327 27.63 -5.33 7.81
CA SER A 327 28.05 -5.75 9.15
C SER A 327 27.34 -7.05 9.55
N PRO A 328 27.86 -7.83 10.52
CA PRO A 328 27.16 -9.03 11.03
C PRO A 328 25.73 -8.75 11.52
N LYS A 329 25.48 -7.54 12.06
CA LYS A 329 24.13 -7.12 12.45
C LYS A 329 23.19 -7.05 11.24
N ASN A 330 23.70 -6.60 10.10
CA ASN A 330 22.89 -6.49 8.88
C ASN A 330 22.55 -7.87 8.30
N GLU A 331 23.48 -8.83 8.36
CA GLU A 331 23.23 -10.23 7.99
C GLU A 331 22.12 -10.85 8.87
N PHE A 332 22.16 -10.57 10.17
CA PHE A 332 21.11 -11.00 11.09
C PHE A 332 19.74 -10.42 10.70
N LEU A 333 19.65 -9.12 10.38
CA LEU A 333 18.40 -8.47 9.96
C LEU A 333 17.85 -9.07 8.67
N LEU A 334 18.69 -9.36 7.68
CA LEU A 334 18.28 -10.01 6.44
C LEU A 334 17.74 -11.42 6.69
N ALA A 335 18.38 -12.20 7.57
CA ALA A 335 17.89 -13.53 7.97
C ALA A 335 16.54 -13.46 8.73
N GLN A 336 16.30 -12.43 9.54
CA GLN A 336 14.99 -12.17 10.14
C GLN A 336 13.96 -11.78 9.08
N GLY A 337 14.39 -11.06 8.00
CA GLY A 337 13.55 -10.71 6.86
C GLY A 337 12.95 -11.93 6.18
N GLU A 338 13.74 -12.96 5.92
CA GLU A 338 13.26 -14.21 5.33
C GLU A 338 12.15 -14.85 6.20
N LYS A 339 12.35 -14.96 7.52
CA LYS A 339 11.34 -15.48 8.46
C LYS A 339 10.08 -14.61 8.50
N GLN A 340 10.24 -13.29 8.39
CA GLN A 340 9.10 -12.38 8.41
C GLN A 340 8.26 -12.53 7.14
N LEU A 341 8.89 -12.69 5.97
CA LEU A 341 8.23 -12.91 4.69
C LEU A 341 7.37 -14.18 4.67
N GLU A 342 7.76 -15.22 5.39
CA GLU A 342 6.96 -16.45 5.51
C GLU A 342 5.56 -16.18 6.09
N LYS A 343 5.37 -15.13 6.88
CA LYS A 343 4.07 -14.75 7.45
C LYS A 343 3.15 -14.08 6.43
N PHE A 344 3.73 -13.39 5.44
CA PHE A 344 3.05 -12.46 4.53
C PHE A 344 3.14 -12.93 3.08
N THR A 345 2.31 -13.92 2.73
CA THR A 345 2.24 -14.45 1.37
C THR A 345 0.85 -14.25 0.77
N TRP A 346 0.76 -14.05 -0.53
CA TRP A 346 -0.53 -13.93 -1.21
C TRP A 346 -1.31 -15.24 -1.14
N GLU A 347 -0.66 -16.39 -1.11
CA GLU A 347 -1.29 -17.69 -0.95
C GLU A 347 -2.07 -17.77 0.37
N LYS A 348 -1.46 -17.35 1.49
CA LYS A 348 -2.14 -17.26 2.79
C LYS A 348 -3.29 -16.28 2.77
N SER A 349 -3.09 -15.12 2.13
CA SER A 349 -4.13 -14.11 1.99
C SER A 349 -5.35 -14.66 1.23
N ILE A 350 -5.12 -15.34 0.10
CA ILE A 350 -6.17 -15.98 -0.70
C ILE A 350 -6.91 -17.03 0.12
N GLU A 351 -6.18 -17.91 0.80
CA GLU A 351 -6.78 -18.96 1.64
C GLU A 351 -7.70 -18.38 2.73
N GLU A 352 -7.27 -17.31 3.38
CA GLU A 352 -8.07 -16.63 4.41
C GLU A 352 -9.32 -15.94 3.83
N HIS A 353 -9.24 -15.38 2.61
CA HIS A 353 -10.42 -14.87 1.90
C HIS A 353 -11.40 -16.00 1.58
N LEU A 354 -10.92 -17.11 1.02
CA LEU A 354 -11.74 -18.26 0.69
C LEU A 354 -12.44 -18.85 1.93
N LYS A 355 -11.72 -19.03 3.04
CA LYS A 355 -12.29 -19.46 4.33
C LYS A 355 -13.38 -18.50 4.81
N ALA A 356 -13.17 -17.21 4.60
CA ALA A 356 -14.12 -16.19 5.02
C ALA A 356 -15.37 -16.16 4.13
N PHE A 357 -15.21 -16.23 2.83
CA PHE A 357 -16.35 -16.29 1.91
C PHE A 357 -17.19 -17.55 2.13
N LYS A 358 -16.58 -18.70 2.38
CA LYS A 358 -17.26 -19.95 2.69
C LYS A 358 -18.17 -19.84 3.92
N LYS A 359 -17.82 -19.05 4.93
CA LYS A 359 -18.67 -18.80 6.12
C LYS A 359 -19.91 -17.95 5.79
N LEU A 360 -19.96 -17.39 4.59
CA LEU A 360 -21.09 -16.60 4.13
C LEU A 360 -22.07 -17.42 3.25
N GLU A 361 -21.78 -18.67 2.98
CA GLU A 361 -22.75 -19.59 2.36
C GLU A 361 -23.91 -19.85 3.33
#